data_c7de1d004f508f204bd20c6a0c30f111
#
_entry.id   c7de1d004f508f204bd20c6a0c30f111
#
_cell.length_a   1.000
_cell.length_b   1.000
_cell.length_c   1.000
_cell.angle_alpha   90.00
_cell.angle_beta   90.00
_cell.angle_gamma   90.00
#
_symmetry.space_group_name_H-M   'P 1'
#
loop_
_entity.id
_entity.type
_entity.pdbx_description
1 polymer ?
#
loop_
_entity_poly.entity_id
_entity_poly.type
_entity_poly.pdbx_seq_one_letter_code
_entity_poly.pdbx_strand_id
1 'polypeptide(L)'
;MRTASKKWLMSLAFVLPALALAQGGADFGKYEYYAKCASCHGESGKGDGKVAEYLTKPPADLTTYAKRNGGVFPTQLAWDVIDGRPVAIGPHGTREMPVWGQEFRRETVRPADRLDPKGPSPEWFVSRRIAALIDYLASIQVK
;
A
#
# COMPACT_ATOMS: atom_id res chain seq x y z
N MET A 1 5.82 64.52 -27.64
CA MET A 1 5.13 63.21 -27.86
C MET A 1 6.05 62.13 -27.33
N ARG A 2 5.73 61.51 -26.17
CA ARG A 2 6.52 60.45 -25.55
C ARG A 2 5.68 59.17 -25.60
N THR A 3 6.12 58.20 -26.39
CA THR A 3 5.50 56.89 -26.53
C THR A 3 6.02 55.97 -25.43
N ALA A 4 5.14 55.56 -24.51
CA ALA A 4 5.47 54.57 -23.45
C ALA A 4 5.30 53.17 -23.99
N SER A 5 6.42 52.42 -24.09
CA SER A 5 6.41 50.99 -24.43
C SER A 5 5.99 50.17 -23.19
N LYS A 6 4.83 49.51 -23.26
CA LYS A 6 4.40 48.51 -22.30
C LYS A 6 5.19 47.22 -22.50
N LYS A 7 6.11 46.90 -21.58
CA LYS A 7 6.75 45.59 -21.49
C LYS A 7 5.79 44.60 -20.83
N TRP A 8 5.31 43.66 -21.62
CA TRP A 8 4.55 42.49 -21.10
C TRP A 8 5.58 41.48 -20.55
N LEU A 9 5.58 41.32 -19.25
CA LEU A 9 6.29 40.23 -18.58
C LEU A 9 5.42 38.97 -18.68
N MET A 10 5.77 38.05 -19.58
CA MET A 10 5.24 36.70 -19.62
C MET A 10 5.81 35.92 -18.43
N SER A 11 5.02 35.77 -17.36
CA SER A 11 5.30 34.81 -16.29
C SER A 11 5.06 33.40 -16.81
N LEU A 12 6.10 32.66 -17.13
CA LEU A 12 6.03 31.24 -17.37
C LEU A 12 5.81 30.53 -16.03
N ALA A 13 4.54 30.14 -15.76
CA ALA A 13 4.23 29.28 -14.64
C ALA A 13 4.77 27.88 -14.92
N PHE A 14 5.84 27.51 -14.25
CA PHE A 14 6.38 26.13 -14.24
C PHE A 14 5.44 25.26 -13.41
N VAL A 15 4.49 24.58 -14.04
CA VAL A 15 3.68 23.54 -13.42
C VAL A 15 4.53 22.28 -13.36
N LEU A 16 5.15 22.03 -12.21
CA LEU A 16 5.90 20.80 -11.94
C LEU A 16 4.93 19.61 -11.88
N PRO A 17 5.24 18.49 -12.54
CA PRO A 17 4.40 17.30 -12.49
C PRO A 17 4.55 16.59 -11.13
N ALA A 18 3.75 16.99 -10.15
CA ALA A 18 3.65 16.31 -8.86
C ALA A 18 2.98 14.91 -8.96
N LEU A 19 2.39 14.57 -10.13
CA LEU A 19 1.70 13.30 -10.34
C LEU A 19 2.62 12.08 -10.53
N ALA A 20 3.87 12.27 -10.96
CA ALA A 20 4.75 11.15 -11.32
C ALA A 20 5.23 10.31 -10.12
N LEU A 21 5.30 10.89 -8.92
CA LEU A 21 5.75 10.19 -7.71
C LEU A 21 4.68 9.27 -7.10
N ALA A 22 3.39 9.57 -7.32
CA ALA A 22 2.29 8.76 -6.80
C ALA A 22 2.09 7.45 -7.59
N GLN A 23 2.39 7.45 -8.89
CA GLN A 23 2.22 6.28 -9.75
C GLN A 23 3.21 5.16 -9.43
N GLY A 24 4.47 5.47 -9.13
CA GLY A 24 5.49 4.48 -8.79
C GLY A 24 5.19 3.68 -7.50
N GLY A 25 4.50 4.29 -6.54
CA GLY A 25 4.08 3.62 -5.30
C GLY A 25 2.97 2.60 -5.55
N ALA A 26 1.95 2.96 -6.32
CA ALA A 26 0.82 2.09 -6.63
C ALA A 26 1.22 0.89 -7.50
N ASP A 27 2.13 1.07 -8.47
CA ASP A 27 2.65 -0.02 -9.30
C ASP A 27 3.46 -1.02 -8.49
N PHE A 28 4.31 -0.55 -7.58
CA PHE A 28 5.03 -1.41 -6.66
C PHE A 28 4.08 -2.12 -5.67
N GLY A 29 3.07 -1.42 -5.14
CA GLY A 29 2.03 -2.00 -4.30
C GLY A 29 1.22 -3.07 -5.02
N LYS A 30 0.90 -2.86 -6.29
CA LYS A 30 0.25 -3.85 -7.14
C LYS A 30 1.12 -5.09 -7.30
N TYR A 31 2.40 -4.93 -7.59
CA TYR A 31 3.35 -6.06 -7.67
C TYR A 31 3.38 -6.86 -6.36
N GLU A 32 3.53 -6.20 -5.22
CA GLU A 32 3.51 -6.83 -3.90
C GLU A 32 2.19 -7.56 -3.63
N TYR A 33 1.06 -6.97 -4.02
CA TYR A 33 -0.25 -7.57 -3.89
C TYR A 33 -0.36 -8.89 -4.67
N TYR A 34 0.03 -8.89 -5.94
CA TYR A 34 -0.02 -10.10 -6.75
C TYR A 34 0.93 -11.18 -6.24
N ALA A 35 2.09 -10.80 -5.74
CA ALA A 35 3.09 -11.72 -5.21
C ALA A 35 2.70 -12.37 -3.87
N LYS A 36 1.95 -11.65 -3.01
CA LYS A 36 1.75 -12.04 -1.60
C LYS A 36 0.28 -12.21 -1.19
N CYS A 37 -0.64 -11.52 -1.83
CA CYS A 37 -2.02 -11.39 -1.36
C CYS A 37 -3.03 -12.08 -2.30
N ALA A 38 -2.81 -11.99 -3.61
CA ALA A 38 -3.78 -12.41 -4.62
C ALA A 38 -4.12 -13.91 -4.57
N SER A 39 -3.22 -14.77 -4.10
CA SER A 39 -3.48 -16.20 -3.95
C SER A 39 -4.70 -16.49 -3.06
N CYS A 40 -4.89 -15.69 -2.01
CA CYS A 40 -6.02 -15.78 -1.08
C CYS A 40 -7.12 -14.76 -1.40
N HIS A 41 -6.74 -13.48 -1.60
CA HIS A 41 -7.70 -12.39 -1.79
C HIS A 41 -8.21 -12.23 -3.22
N GLY A 42 -7.70 -13.00 -4.19
CA GLY A 42 -8.06 -12.89 -5.60
C GLY A 42 -7.35 -11.73 -6.31
N GLU A 43 -7.28 -11.81 -7.62
CA GLU A 43 -6.66 -10.77 -8.45
C GLU A 43 -7.43 -9.45 -8.37
N SER A 44 -8.75 -9.52 -8.16
CA SER A 44 -9.65 -8.38 -8.01
C SER A 44 -9.78 -7.88 -6.57
N GLY A 45 -9.21 -8.58 -5.59
CA GLY A 45 -9.32 -8.24 -4.17
C GLY A 45 -10.61 -8.68 -3.48
N LYS A 46 -11.44 -9.52 -4.12
CA LYS A 46 -12.77 -9.90 -3.63
C LYS A 46 -12.79 -11.09 -2.67
N GLY A 47 -11.66 -11.67 -2.33
CA GLY A 47 -11.57 -12.84 -1.47
C GLY A 47 -11.74 -14.17 -2.20
N ASP A 48 -11.69 -14.16 -3.52
CA ASP A 48 -11.91 -15.28 -4.43
C ASP A 48 -10.62 -15.90 -5.00
N GLY A 49 -9.52 -15.78 -4.26
CA GLY A 49 -8.23 -16.34 -4.67
C GLY A 49 -8.23 -17.87 -4.68
N LYS A 50 -7.30 -18.46 -5.44
CA LYS A 50 -7.19 -19.91 -5.65
C LYS A 50 -7.02 -20.72 -4.35
N VAL A 51 -6.50 -20.10 -3.30
CA VAL A 51 -6.30 -20.74 -1.99
C VAL A 51 -7.51 -20.56 -1.08
N ALA A 52 -8.45 -19.67 -1.42
CA ALA A 52 -9.59 -19.32 -0.57
C ALA A 52 -10.46 -20.53 -0.20
N GLU A 53 -10.64 -21.48 -1.12
CA GLU A 53 -11.45 -22.69 -0.90
C GLU A 53 -10.85 -23.66 0.13
N TYR A 54 -9.55 -23.56 0.42
CA TYR A 54 -8.84 -24.39 1.40
C TYR A 54 -8.75 -23.76 2.79
N LEU A 55 -9.24 -22.53 2.95
CA LEU A 55 -9.19 -21.81 4.21
C LEU A 55 -10.46 -22.05 5.03
N THR A 56 -10.30 -22.23 6.33
CA THR A 56 -11.43 -22.38 7.25
C THR A 56 -12.33 -21.15 7.28
N LYS A 57 -11.71 -19.97 7.07
CA LYS A 57 -12.41 -18.69 7.02
C LYS A 57 -12.16 -18.01 5.65
N PRO A 58 -13.23 -17.64 4.94
CA PRO A 58 -13.08 -16.95 3.67
C PRO A 58 -12.27 -15.66 3.82
N PRO A 59 -11.32 -15.38 2.90
CA PRO A 59 -10.60 -14.11 2.88
C PRO A 59 -11.57 -12.94 2.70
N ALA A 60 -11.26 -11.82 3.35
CA ALA A 60 -12.10 -10.64 3.24
C ALA A 60 -12.07 -10.05 1.81
N ASP A 61 -13.21 -9.51 1.39
CA ASP A 61 -13.28 -8.61 0.23
C ASP A 61 -12.60 -7.28 0.59
N LEU A 62 -11.43 -7.05 0.00
CA LEU A 62 -10.60 -5.88 0.23
C LEU A 62 -11.11 -4.63 -0.51
N THR A 63 -11.99 -4.80 -1.50
CA THR A 63 -12.49 -3.68 -2.32
C THR A 63 -13.57 -2.85 -1.63
N THR A 64 -14.11 -3.34 -0.51
CA THR A 64 -15.26 -2.72 0.18
C THR A 64 -14.88 -2.01 1.49
N TYR A 65 -13.59 -1.90 1.81
CA TYR A 65 -13.15 -1.29 3.07
C TYR A 65 -13.58 0.17 3.22
N ALA A 66 -13.41 0.99 2.17
CA ALA A 66 -13.86 2.38 2.19
C ALA A 66 -15.38 2.47 2.38
N LYS A 67 -16.16 1.69 1.62
CA LYS A 67 -17.62 1.66 1.74
C LYS A 67 -18.09 1.32 3.16
N ARG A 68 -17.46 0.31 3.80
CA ARG A 68 -17.79 -0.10 5.17
C ARG A 68 -17.34 0.91 6.23
N ASN A 69 -16.46 1.84 5.87
CA ASN A 69 -15.90 2.87 6.74
C ASN A 69 -16.33 4.29 6.33
N GLY A 70 -17.60 4.45 5.94
CA GLY A 70 -18.16 5.76 5.65
C GLY A 70 -17.57 6.47 4.42
N GLY A 71 -17.05 5.72 3.45
CA GLY A 71 -16.45 6.25 2.23
C GLY A 71 -14.95 6.54 2.33
N VAL A 72 -14.34 6.35 3.50
CA VAL A 72 -12.92 6.59 3.76
C VAL A 72 -12.16 5.27 3.91
N PHE A 73 -11.08 5.09 3.14
CA PHE A 73 -10.24 3.90 3.29
C PHE A 73 -9.54 3.91 4.67
N PRO A 74 -9.69 2.84 5.48
CA PRO A 74 -9.16 2.79 6.84
C PRO A 74 -7.66 2.43 6.85
N THR A 75 -6.82 3.37 6.46
CA THR A 75 -5.37 3.23 6.27
C THR A 75 -4.67 2.60 7.49
N GLN A 76 -4.96 3.10 8.70
CA GLN A 76 -4.32 2.59 9.91
C GLN A 76 -4.72 1.14 10.21
N LEU A 77 -5.99 0.80 10.05
CA LEU A 77 -6.47 -0.57 10.23
C LEU A 77 -5.80 -1.52 9.24
N ALA A 78 -5.72 -1.12 7.97
CA ALA A 78 -5.04 -1.90 6.93
C ALA A 78 -3.56 -2.12 7.26
N TRP A 79 -2.89 -1.07 7.75
CA TRP A 79 -1.52 -1.15 8.22
C TRP A 79 -1.35 -2.18 9.33
N ASP A 80 -2.15 -2.07 10.37
CA ASP A 80 -2.04 -2.92 11.55
C ASP A 80 -2.32 -4.39 11.22
N VAL A 81 -3.27 -4.65 10.34
CA VAL A 81 -3.58 -6.01 9.86
C VAL A 81 -2.41 -6.58 9.07
N ILE A 82 -1.83 -5.84 8.13
CA ILE A 82 -0.72 -6.31 7.27
C ILE A 82 0.56 -6.49 8.12
N ASP A 83 0.90 -5.53 8.97
CA ASP A 83 2.07 -5.62 9.86
C ASP A 83 1.91 -6.72 10.93
N GLY A 84 0.68 -7.12 11.20
CA GLY A 84 0.36 -8.16 12.17
C GLY A 84 0.22 -7.67 13.60
N ARG A 85 -0.06 -6.38 13.79
CA ARG A 85 -0.35 -5.81 15.11
C ARG A 85 -1.68 -6.35 15.65
N PRO A 86 -1.82 -6.42 16.97
CA PRO A 86 -3.12 -6.72 17.58
C PRO A 86 -4.14 -5.64 17.19
N VAL A 87 -5.15 -6.01 16.44
CA VAL A 87 -6.27 -5.14 16.12
C VAL A 87 -7.51 -5.69 16.82
N ALA A 88 -8.30 -4.83 17.43
CA ALA A 88 -9.58 -5.18 18.03
C ALA A 88 -10.65 -5.44 16.93
N ILE A 89 -10.33 -6.34 16.01
CA ILE A 89 -11.27 -6.79 15.00
C ILE A 89 -11.94 -8.03 15.57
N GLY A 90 -12.99 -7.90 16.38
CA GLY A 90 -13.86 -8.96 16.85
C GLY A 90 -13.22 -10.34 17.16
N PRO A 91 -13.98 -11.36 17.54
CA PRO A 91 -13.44 -12.70 17.77
C PRO A 91 -13.02 -13.32 16.42
N HIS A 92 -11.82 -12.97 15.97
CA HIS A 92 -11.19 -13.65 14.86
C HIS A 92 -10.56 -14.92 15.43
N GLY A 93 -11.02 -16.07 14.96
CA GLY A 93 -10.40 -17.34 15.18
C GLY A 93 -8.91 -17.34 14.81
N THR A 94 -8.30 -18.51 14.68
CA THR A 94 -6.90 -18.67 14.25
C THR A 94 -6.56 -17.71 13.12
N ARG A 95 -5.44 -16.97 13.27
CA ARG A 95 -4.95 -16.06 12.24
C ARG A 95 -4.44 -16.88 11.05
N GLU A 96 -5.26 -17.02 10.02
CA GLU A 96 -4.85 -17.69 8.78
C GLU A 96 -4.05 -16.78 7.86
N MET A 97 -4.30 -15.47 7.93
CA MET A 97 -3.50 -14.47 7.21
C MET A 97 -2.10 -14.37 7.83
N PRO A 98 -1.03 -14.52 7.04
CA PRO A 98 0.33 -14.37 7.53
C PRO A 98 0.60 -13.00 8.15
N VAL A 99 1.60 -12.94 9.05
CA VAL A 99 2.11 -11.68 9.61
C VAL A 99 3.12 -11.09 8.63
N TRP A 100 2.62 -10.32 7.66
CA TRP A 100 3.43 -9.83 6.55
C TRP A 100 4.56 -8.91 7.00
N GLY A 101 4.38 -8.14 8.06
CA GLY A 101 5.47 -7.34 8.64
C GLY A 101 6.68 -8.18 9.02
N GLN A 102 6.48 -9.36 9.61
CA GLN A 102 7.58 -10.27 9.93
C GLN A 102 8.21 -10.87 8.67
N GLU A 103 7.40 -11.27 7.70
CA GLU A 103 7.87 -11.84 6.45
C GLU A 103 8.72 -10.82 5.67
N PHE A 104 8.24 -9.58 5.55
CA PHE A 104 8.99 -8.50 4.92
C PHE A 104 10.31 -8.20 5.63
N ARG A 105 10.36 -8.28 6.96
CA ARG A 105 11.63 -8.17 7.72
C ARG A 105 12.60 -9.28 7.34
N ARG A 106 12.13 -10.52 7.25
CA ARG A 106 12.97 -11.68 6.88
C ARG A 106 13.54 -11.55 5.48
N GLU A 107 12.72 -11.14 4.52
CA GLU A 107 13.12 -10.94 3.13
C GLU A 107 14.12 -9.78 2.95
N THR A 108 14.02 -8.75 3.79
CA THR A 108 14.83 -7.52 3.66
C THR A 108 16.21 -7.65 4.27
N VAL A 109 16.37 -8.48 5.31
CA VAL A 109 17.62 -8.61 6.02
C VAL A 109 18.55 -9.57 5.28
N ARG A 110 19.29 -9.08 4.29
CA ARG A 110 20.45 -9.81 3.76
C ARG A 110 21.60 -9.78 4.77
N PRO A 111 22.45 -10.82 4.82
CA PRO A 111 23.61 -10.82 5.71
C PRO A 111 24.53 -9.60 5.53
N ALA A 112 24.67 -9.11 4.28
CA ALA A 112 25.48 -7.94 3.95
C ALA A 112 24.90 -6.62 4.50
N ASP A 113 23.56 -6.48 4.53
CA ASP A 113 22.88 -5.26 4.99
C ASP A 113 22.98 -5.09 6.51
N ARG A 114 23.23 -6.20 7.24
CA ARG A 114 23.48 -6.17 8.70
C ARG A 114 24.82 -5.53 9.07
N LEU A 115 25.73 -5.40 8.12
CA LEU A 115 27.08 -4.91 8.34
C LEU A 115 27.26 -3.43 7.99
N ASP A 116 26.25 -2.80 7.40
CA ASP A 116 26.26 -1.36 7.12
C ASP A 116 25.37 -0.58 8.11
N PRO A 117 25.96 -0.04 9.19
CA PRO A 117 25.20 0.74 10.18
C PRO A 117 24.69 2.08 9.63
N LYS A 118 25.09 2.48 8.44
CA LYS A 118 24.64 3.72 7.76
C LYS A 118 23.57 3.46 6.72
N GLY A 119 23.28 2.21 6.41
CA GLY A 119 22.19 1.80 5.50
C GLY A 119 20.80 2.05 6.09
N PRO A 120 19.75 2.07 5.25
CA PRO A 120 18.38 2.15 5.73
C PRO A 120 18.05 0.95 6.63
N SER A 121 17.33 1.20 7.72
CA SER A 121 16.92 0.13 8.64
C SER A 121 15.98 -0.87 7.97
N PRO A 122 15.93 -2.13 8.39
CA PRO A 122 14.93 -3.10 7.91
C PRO A 122 13.50 -2.56 8.03
N GLU A 123 13.19 -1.83 9.10
CA GLU A 123 11.88 -1.22 9.32
C GLU A 123 11.51 -0.17 8.26
N TRP A 124 12.48 0.55 7.73
CA TRP A 124 12.25 1.49 6.63
C TRP A 124 11.75 0.76 5.38
N PHE A 125 12.37 -0.39 5.03
CA PHE A 125 11.93 -1.20 3.88
C PHE A 125 10.55 -1.81 4.11
N VAL A 126 10.30 -2.36 5.30
CA VAL A 126 8.98 -2.92 5.67
C VAL A 126 7.90 -1.85 5.55
N SER A 127 8.15 -0.67 6.12
CA SER A 127 7.19 0.44 6.08
C SER A 127 6.87 0.88 4.65
N ARG A 128 7.85 0.93 3.77
CA ARG A 128 7.64 1.28 2.36
C ARG A 128 6.81 0.23 1.61
N ARG A 129 7.03 -1.05 1.87
CA ARG A 129 6.25 -2.13 1.25
C ARG A 129 4.80 -2.09 1.71
N ILE A 130 4.56 -1.92 3.01
CA ILE A 130 3.20 -1.80 3.56
C ILE A 130 2.51 -0.55 3.03
N ALA A 131 3.19 0.59 2.99
CA ALA A 131 2.63 1.83 2.43
C ALA A 131 2.21 1.66 0.96
N ALA A 132 3.06 1.06 0.13
CA ALA A 132 2.75 0.80 -1.26
C ALA A 132 1.55 -0.16 -1.44
N LEU A 133 1.46 -1.21 -0.61
CA LEU A 133 0.29 -2.09 -0.58
C LEU A 133 -0.98 -1.33 -0.22
N ILE A 134 -0.93 -0.45 0.77
CA ILE A 134 -2.05 0.40 1.19
C ILE A 134 -2.50 1.32 0.06
N ASP A 135 -1.56 1.96 -0.64
CA ASP A 135 -1.86 2.82 -1.78
C ASP A 135 -2.58 2.03 -2.88
N TYR A 136 -2.10 0.83 -3.19
CA TYR A 136 -2.78 -0.06 -4.14
C TYR A 136 -4.18 -0.46 -3.66
N LEU A 137 -4.33 -0.92 -2.40
CA LEU A 137 -5.62 -1.31 -1.83
C LEU A 137 -6.61 -0.14 -1.82
N ALA A 138 -6.15 1.07 -1.52
CA ALA A 138 -6.99 2.27 -1.59
C ALA A 138 -7.45 2.57 -3.03
N SER A 139 -6.62 2.25 -4.03
CA SER A 139 -6.95 2.50 -5.45
C SER A 139 -8.01 1.55 -6.01
N ILE A 140 -8.18 0.35 -5.44
CA ILE A 140 -9.14 -0.67 -5.91
C ILE A 140 -10.49 -0.63 -5.16
N GLN A 141 -10.72 0.40 -4.33
CA GLN A 141 -11.98 0.50 -3.60
C GLN A 141 -13.17 0.73 -4.52
N VAL A 142 -14.27 -0.01 -4.28
CA VAL A 142 -15.55 0.26 -4.95
C VAL A 142 -16.14 1.57 -4.40
N LYS A 143 -16.71 2.36 -5.30
CA LYS A 143 -17.38 3.63 -5.00
C LYS A 143 -18.78 3.41 -4.44
#